data_3aa525d75717722c89e38a6f34f0afa9
#
_entry.id   3aa525d75717722c89e38a6f34f0afa9
#
_cell.length_a   1.000
_cell.length_b   1.000
_cell.length_c   1.000
_cell.angle_alpha   90.00
_cell.angle_beta   90.00
_cell.angle_gamma   90.00
#
_symmetry.space_group_name_H-M   'P 1'
#
loop_
_entity.id
_entity.type
_entity.pdbx_description
1 polymer ?
#
loop_
_entity_poly.entity_id
_entity_poly.type
_entity_poly.pdbx_seq_one_letter_code
_entity_poly.pdbx_strand_id
1 'polypeptide(L)'
;KNLIFDVDVLGGINIKKIYGDQALSIFIKAPSMEELRARLRGRGTESEESLQKRLAKAEFELTHEVYFDRTIINSNLEEARNETYQLISDFIEK
;
A
#
# COMPACT_ATOMS: atom_id res chain seq x y z
N LYS A 1 -16.90 7.81 14.73
CA LYS A 1 -16.92 7.73 13.27
C LYS A 1 -15.66 7.07 12.72
N ASN A 2 -15.85 6.25 11.73
CA ASN A 2 -14.74 5.60 11.07
C ASN A 2 -14.40 6.35 9.79
N LEU A 3 -13.12 6.69 9.62
CA LEU A 3 -12.63 7.40 8.46
C LEU A 3 -11.58 6.56 7.75
N ILE A 4 -11.60 6.60 6.43
CA ILE A 4 -10.62 5.90 5.59
C ILE A 4 -9.81 6.95 4.84
N PHE A 5 -8.49 6.87 4.94
CA PHE A 5 -7.57 7.77 4.24
C PHE A 5 -6.76 6.99 3.22
N ASP A 6 -6.70 7.50 2.00
CA ASP A 6 -5.82 6.98 0.97
C ASP A 6 -4.67 7.98 0.84
N VAL A 7 -3.55 7.66 1.46
CA VAL A 7 -2.41 8.57 1.59
C VAL A 7 -1.12 7.86 1.18
N ASP A 8 -0.07 8.65 0.95
CA ASP A 8 1.23 8.07 0.69
C ASP A 8 1.82 7.47 1.98
N VAL A 9 2.96 6.81 1.84
CA VAL A 9 3.59 6.09 2.96
C VAL A 9 3.90 7.03 4.12
N LEU A 10 4.45 8.21 3.84
CA LEU A 10 4.80 9.16 4.90
C LEU A 10 3.57 9.71 5.59
N GLY A 11 2.51 9.99 4.82
CA GLY A 11 1.23 10.42 5.38
C GLY A 11 0.60 9.36 6.27
N GLY A 12 0.67 8.09 5.83
CA GLY A 12 0.16 6.97 6.62
C GLY A 12 0.89 6.82 7.94
N ILE A 13 2.21 6.95 7.93
CA ILE A 13 3.02 6.87 9.14
C ILE A 13 2.66 8.00 10.11
N ASN A 14 2.49 9.22 9.58
CA ASN A 14 2.12 10.38 10.41
C ASN A 14 0.75 10.20 11.05
N ILE A 15 -0.23 9.70 10.30
CA ILE A 15 -1.57 9.45 10.84
C ILE A 15 -1.49 8.43 11.97
N LYS A 16 -0.70 7.38 11.80
CA LYS A 16 -0.53 6.35 12.81
C LYS A 16 0.11 6.92 14.08
N LYS A 17 1.08 7.82 13.93
CA LYS A 17 1.71 8.48 15.07
C LYS A 17 0.71 9.32 15.86
N ILE A 18 -0.21 9.99 15.18
CA ILE A 18 -1.19 10.85 15.81
C ILE A 18 -2.27 10.04 16.53
N TYR A 19 -2.79 9.02 15.88
CA TYR A 19 -3.95 8.27 16.38
C TYR A 19 -3.61 6.96 17.10
N GLY A 20 -2.39 6.47 16.94
CA GLY A 20 -1.95 5.25 17.63
C GLY A 20 -2.87 4.06 17.37
N ASP A 21 -3.32 3.43 18.46
CA ASP A 21 -4.18 2.24 18.37
C ASP A 21 -5.56 2.50 17.79
N GLN A 22 -5.93 3.76 17.65
CA GLN A 22 -7.20 4.14 17.03
C GLN A 22 -7.15 4.13 15.52
N ALA A 23 -5.97 3.91 14.93
CA ALA A 23 -5.77 3.84 13.49
C ALA A 23 -5.23 2.48 13.10
N LEU A 24 -5.71 1.96 11.98
CA LEU A 24 -5.17 0.76 11.35
C LEU A 24 -4.46 1.19 10.07
N SER A 25 -3.17 0.92 9.98
CA SER A 25 -2.39 1.22 8.78
C SER A 25 -2.13 -0.04 7.98
N ILE A 26 -2.44 0.02 6.69
CA ILE A 26 -2.31 -1.12 5.78
C ILE A 26 -1.39 -0.73 4.63
N PHE A 27 -0.36 -1.52 4.41
CA PHE A 27 0.57 -1.35 3.30
C PHE A 27 0.19 -2.35 2.21
N ILE A 28 -0.09 -1.86 1.00
CA ILE A 28 -0.44 -2.72 -0.13
C ILE A 28 0.73 -2.70 -1.11
N LYS A 29 1.28 -3.86 -1.41
CA LYS A 29 2.43 -3.96 -2.29
C LYS A 29 2.24 -4.98 -3.40
N ALA A 30 2.97 -4.80 -4.51
CA ALA A 30 3.01 -5.79 -5.58
C ALA A 30 3.75 -7.04 -5.08
N PRO A 31 3.50 -8.22 -5.69
CA PRO A 31 4.16 -9.46 -5.28
C PRO A 31 5.69 -9.40 -5.40
N SER A 32 6.20 -8.62 -6.36
CA SER A 32 7.64 -8.45 -6.55
C SER A 32 7.88 -7.17 -7.35
N MET A 33 9.13 -6.72 -7.37
CA MET A 33 9.51 -5.58 -8.20
C MET A 33 9.39 -5.90 -9.69
N GLU A 34 9.63 -7.15 -10.07
CA GLU A 34 9.47 -7.59 -11.45
C GLU A 34 8.02 -7.50 -11.89
N GLU A 35 7.11 -7.95 -11.03
CA GLU A 35 5.68 -7.87 -11.30
C GLU A 35 5.22 -6.41 -11.40
N LEU A 36 5.72 -5.56 -10.52
CA LEU A 36 5.40 -4.13 -10.56
C LEU A 36 5.89 -3.51 -11.86
N ARG A 37 7.10 -3.83 -12.28
CA ARG A 37 7.66 -3.33 -13.53
C ARG A 37 6.81 -3.77 -14.72
N ALA A 38 6.41 -5.03 -14.74
CA ALA A 38 5.58 -5.57 -15.82
C ALA A 38 4.23 -4.85 -15.89
N ARG A 39 3.60 -4.60 -14.74
CA ARG A 39 2.32 -3.89 -14.67
C ARG A 39 2.44 -2.46 -15.17
N LEU A 40 3.50 -1.76 -14.79
CA LEU A 40 3.73 -0.38 -15.22
C LEU A 40 4.00 -0.31 -16.72
N ARG A 41 4.78 -1.23 -17.27
CA ARG A 41 5.05 -1.29 -18.70
C ARG A 41 3.80 -1.64 -19.50
N GLY A 42 2.93 -2.48 -18.94
CA GLY A 42 1.70 -2.89 -19.59
C GLY A 42 0.74 -1.75 -19.87
N ARG A 43 0.89 -0.61 -19.20
CA ARG A 43 0.07 0.57 -19.45
C ARG A 43 0.45 1.28 -20.76
N GLY A 44 1.68 1.07 -21.24
CA GLY A 44 2.10 1.50 -22.56
C GLY A 44 2.30 2.99 -22.80
N THR A 45 2.07 3.83 -21.81
CA THR A 45 2.13 5.29 -21.97
C THR A 45 3.29 5.95 -21.22
N GLU A 46 4.07 5.16 -20.50
CA GLU A 46 5.15 5.69 -19.69
C GLU A 46 6.47 5.72 -20.44
N SER A 47 7.23 6.81 -20.27
CA SER A 47 8.59 6.86 -20.74
C SER A 47 9.47 6.03 -19.82
N GLU A 48 10.64 5.61 -20.29
CA GLU A 48 11.57 4.86 -19.45
C GLU A 48 11.97 5.66 -18.22
N GLU A 49 12.18 6.97 -18.38
CA GLU A 49 12.51 7.84 -17.28
C GLU A 49 11.40 7.86 -16.22
N SER A 50 10.15 7.97 -16.65
CA SER A 50 9.00 7.97 -15.75
C SER A 50 8.87 6.62 -15.03
N LEU A 51 9.11 5.52 -15.76
CA LEU A 51 9.08 4.18 -15.19
C LEU A 51 10.13 4.03 -14.09
N GLN A 52 11.35 4.51 -14.32
CA GLN A 52 12.42 4.42 -13.33
C GLN A 52 12.08 5.21 -12.07
N LYS A 53 11.47 6.38 -12.21
CA LYS A 53 11.05 7.18 -11.06
C LYS A 53 10.02 6.46 -10.22
N ARG A 54 9.05 5.81 -10.87
CA ARG A 54 8.01 5.06 -10.16
C ARG A 54 8.58 3.85 -9.43
N LEU A 55 9.52 3.15 -10.06
CA LEU A 55 10.16 2.00 -9.43
C LEU A 55 11.01 2.42 -8.22
N ALA A 56 11.74 3.54 -8.35
CA ALA A 56 12.52 4.06 -7.24
C ALA A 56 11.63 4.45 -6.06
N LYS A 57 10.48 5.06 -6.34
CA LYS A 57 9.51 5.42 -5.31
C LYS A 57 8.98 4.17 -4.62
N ALA A 58 8.67 3.12 -5.38
CA ALA A 58 8.18 1.87 -4.80
C ALA A 58 9.22 1.22 -3.89
N GLU A 59 10.48 1.24 -4.29
CA GLU A 59 11.56 0.73 -3.45
C GLU A 59 11.68 1.52 -2.15
N PHE A 60 11.58 2.84 -2.23
CA PHE A 60 11.59 3.71 -1.06
C PHE A 60 10.43 3.35 -0.12
N GLU A 61 9.24 3.18 -0.67
CA GLU A 61 8.06 2.84 0.12
C GLU A 61 8.19 1.49 0.80
N LEU A 62 8.80 0.50 0.13
CA LEU A 62 9.01 -0.82 0.71
C LEU A 62 9.89 -0.76 1.96
N THR A 63 10.83 0.18 2.04
CA THR A 63 11.67 0.31 3.23
C THR A 63 10.87 0.75 4.46
N HIS A 64 9.65 1.26 4.25
CA HIS A 64 8.80 1.75 5.32
C HIS A 64 7.68 0.78 5.68
N GLU A 65 7.65 -0.38 5.06
CA GLU A 65 6.64 -1.40 5.32
C GLU A 65 6.55 -1.78 6.79
N VAL A 66 7.68 -1.81 7.48
CA VAL A 66 7.75 -2.21 8.89
C VAL A 66 6.98 -1.29 9.83
N TYR A 67 6.68 -0.08 9.39
CA TYR A 67 5.94 0.89 10.20
C TYR A 67 4.42 0.73 10.09
N PHE A 68 3.96 -0.19 9.26
CA PHE A 68 2.54 -0.42 9.04
C PHE A 68 2.06 -1.62 9.85
N ASP A 69 0.80 -1.59 10.26
CA ASP A 69 0.22 -2.67 11.06
C ASP A 69 0.07 -3.96 10.29
N ARG A 70 -0.30 -3.85 9.02
CA ARG A 70 -0.55 -5.00 8.16
C ARG A 70 -0.02 -4.73 6.76
N THR A 71 0.36 -5.81 6.09
CA THR A 71 0.80 -5.76 4.69
C THR A 71 -0.09 -6.69 3.88
N ILE A 72 -0.58 -6.20 2.74
CA ILE A 72 -1.36 -6.98 1.80
C ILE A 72 -0.59 -7.06 0.49
N ILE A 73 -0.42 -8.27 -0.02
CA ILE A 73 0.24 -8.49 -1.31
C ILE A 73 -0.83 -8.50 -2.40
N ASN A 74 -0.72 -7.56 -3.33
CA ASN A 74 -1.69 -7.41 -4.41
C ASN A 74 -1.31 -8.30 -5.60
N SER A 75 -1.37 -9.62 -5.39
CA SER A 75 -1.17 -10.60 -6.46
C SER A 75 -2.43 -10.77 -7.29
N ASN A 76 -3.59 -10.63 -6.64
CA ASN A 76 -4.91 -10.70 -7.25
C ASN A 76 -5.74 -9.58 -6.65
N LEU A 77 -6.31 -8.72 -7.51
CA LEU A 77 -7.05 -7.55 -7.05
C LEU A 77 -8.23 -7.92 -6.16
N GLU A 78 -8.96 -8.96 -6.52
CA GLU A 78 -10.13 -9.40 -5.76
C GLU A 78 -9.73 -9.92 -4.39
N GLU A 79 -8.68 -10.75 -4.32
CA GLU A 79 -8.19 -11.27 -3.05
C GLU A 79 -7.66 -10.15 -2.16
N ALA A 80 -6.90 -9.22 -2.73
CA ALA A 80 -6.37 -8.08 -1.98
C ALA A 80 -7.51 -7.23 -1.42
N ARG A 81 -8.55 -7.01 -2.21
CA ARG A 81 -9.73 -6.26 -1.77
C ARG A 81 -10.43 -6.96 -0.61
N ASN A 82 -10.61 -8.28 -0.71
CA ASN A 82 -11.26 -9.07 0.33
C ASN A 82 -10.45 -9.07 1.62
N GLU A 83 -9.13 -9.22 1.53
CA GLU A 83 -8.25 -9.13 2.71
C GLU A 83 -8.33 -7.76 3.36
N THR A 84 -8.31 -6.70 2.56
CA THR A 84 -8.42 -5.33 3.07
C THR A 84 -9.73 -5.14 3.80
N TYR A 85 -10.83 -5.59 3.19
CA TYR A 85 -12.14 -5.50 3.79
C TYR A 85 -12.18 -6.24 5.13
N GLN A 86 -11.64 -7.45 5.17
CA GLN A 86 -11.63 -8.26 6.39
C GLN A 86 -10.84 -7.60 7.51
N LEU A 87 -9.67 -7.04 7.18
CA LEU A 87 -8.84 -6.35 8.17
C LEU A 87 -9.56 -5.13 8.73
N ILE A 88 -10.22 -4.36 7.88
CA ILE A 88 -10.98 -3.18 8.29
C ILE A 88 -12.15 -3.59 9.20
N SER A 89 -12.91 -4.62 8.79
CA SER A 89 -14.03 -5.11 9.58
C SER A 89 -13.59 -5.58 10.96
N ASP A 90 -12.52 -6.36 11.04
CA ASP A 90 -11.99 -6.87 12.30
C ASP A 90 -11.54 -5.73 13.21
N PHE A 91 -10.91 -4.72 12.64
CA PHE A 91 -10.46 -3.57 13.39
C PHE A 91 -11.62 -2.77 13.97
N ILE A 92 -12.65 -2.54 13.17
CA ILE A 92 -13.83 -1.77 13.58
C ILE A 92 -14.61 -2.50 14.69
N GLU A 93 -14.69 -3.83 14.58
CA GLU A 93 -15.45 -4.65 15.52
C GLU A 93 -14.75 -4.92 16.84
N LYS A 94 -13.51 -4.49 16.99
CA LYS A 94 -12.83 -4.57 18.28
C LYS A 94 -13.56 -3.72 19.32
#